data_fd6a05fed1a6e46547dfaac4c7eb6a30
#
_entry.id   fd6a05fed1a6e46547dfaac4c7eb6a30
#
_cell.length_a   1.000
_cell.length_b   1.000
_cell.length_c   1.000
_cell.angle_alpha   90.00
_cell.angle_beta   90.00
_cell.angle_gamma   90.00
#
_symmetry.space_group_name_H-M   'P 1'
#
loop_
_entity.id
_entity.type
_entity.pdbx_description
1 polymer ?
#
loop_
_entity_poly.entity_id
_entity_poly.type
_entity_poly.pdbx_seq_one_letter_code
_entity_poly.pdbx_strand_id
1 'polypeptide(L)' 'MNYRQRIRDLREDRDLTQQDVATILGTSQTMYARYERGANELPIRHLLTLADFYGVTTDYILCRKTAPTKAKKTSEVLV' A
#
# COMPACT_ATOMS: atom_id res chain seq x y z
N MET A 1 4.43 1.03 -13.84
CA MET A 1 3.82 1.48 -12.57
C MET A 1 4.76 1.22 -11.41
N ASN A 2 4.74 2.06 -10.41
CA ASN A 2 5.56 1.86 -9.22
C ASN A 2 4.66 1.92 -7.99
N TYR A 3 5.25 1.67 -6.80
CA TYR A 3 4.42 1.56 -5.60
C TYR A 3 3.75 2.89 -5.24
N ARG A 4 4.36 4.01 -5.61
CA ARG A 4 3.78 5.32 -5.29
C ARG A 4 2.45 5.51 -6.02
N GLN A 5 2.43 5.17 -7.29
CA GLN A 5 1.20 5.23 -8.06
C GLN A 5 0.19 4.20 -7.56
N ARG A 6 0.69 3.01 -7.18
CA ARG A 6 -0.20 1.94 -6.71
C ARG A 6 -0.91 2.34 -5.43
N ILE A 7 -0.20 2.93 -4.44
CA ILE A 7 -0.87 3.32 -3.20
C ILE A 7 -1.86 4.45 -3.43
N ARG A 8 -1.56 5.33 -4.37
CA ARG A 8 -2.50 6.38 -4.73
C ARG A 8 -3.75 5.79 -5.37
N ASP A 9 -3.57 4.85 -6.31
CA ASP A 9 -4.69 4.22 -6.98
C ASP A 9 -5.57 3.47 -5.98
N LEU A 10 -4.97 2.74 -5.06
CA LEU A 10 -5.73 2.03 -4.04
C LEU A 10 -6.54 3.00 -3.18
N ARG A 11 -5.94 4.13 -2.83
CA ARG A 11 -6.63 5.14 -2.06
C ARG A 11 -7.81 5.72 -2.83
N GLU A 12 -7.58 6.11 -4.07
CA GLU A 12 -8.62 6.73 -4.88
C GLU A 12 -9.75 5.76 -5.20
N ASP A 13 -9.42 4.49 -5.39
CA ASP A 13 -10.44 3.47 -5.64
C ASP A 13 -11.42 3.32 -4.48
N ARG A 14 -11.00 3.71 -3.28
CA ARG A 14 -11.86 3.64 -2.10
C ARG A 14 -12.42 5.00 -1.71
N ASP A 15 -12.21 6.01 -2.56
CA ASP A 15 -12.68 7.37 -2.30
C ASP A 15 -12.14 7.92 -0.99
N LEU A 16 -10.90 7.59 -0.67
CA LEU A 16 -10.24 8.09 0.52
C LEU A 16 -9.37 9.29 0.20
N THR A 17 -9.29 10.22 1.16
CA THR A 17 -8.40 11.36 1.03
C THR A 17 -7.02 10.97 1.56
N GLN A 18 -6.02 11.78 1.25
CA GLN A 18 -4.69 11.58 1.82
C GLN A 18 -4.73 11.66 3.34
N GLN A 19 -5.57 12.55 3.88
CA GLN A 19 -5.71 12.66 5.34
C GLN A 19 -6.29 11.38 5.94
N ASP A 20 -7.27 10.77 5.25
CA ASP A 20 -7.85 9.52 5.74
C ASP A 20 -6.78 8.45 5.90
N VAL A 21 -5.95 8.28 4.88
CA VAL A 21 -4.92 7.26 4.92
C VAL A 21 -3.83 7.62 5.91
N ALA A 22 -3.48 8.90 6.00
CA ALA A 22 -2.50 9.36 6.98
C ALA A 22 -2.95 8.99 8.39
N THR A 23 -4.24 9.17 8.68
CA THR A 23 -4.80 8.82 9.98
C THR A 23 -4.67 7.33 10.24
N ILE A 24 -4.97 6.51 9.24
CA ILE A 24 -4.84 5.05 9.35
C ILE A 24 -3.39 4.66 9.67
N LEU A 25 -2.45 5.35 9.06
CA LEU A 25 -1.03 5.06 9.26
C LEU A 25 -0.46 5.70 10.53
N GLY A 26 -1.20 6.59 11.14
CA GLY A 26 -0.70 7.30 12.31
C GLY A 26 0.34 8.35 11.98
N THR A 27 0.23 8.97 10.81
CA THR A 27 1.16 10.01 10.38
C THR A 27 0.39 11.23 9.93
N SER A 28 1.08 12.29 9.51
CA SER A 28 0.42 13.51 9.05
C SER A 28 0.07 13.41 7.58
N GLN A 29 -0.92 14.21 7.17
CA GLN A 29 -1.29 14.27 5.76
C GLN A 29 -0.10 14.75 4.91
N THR A 30 0.66 15.70 5.41
CA THR A 30 1.83 16.20 4.71
C THR A 30 2.84 15.09 4.47
N MET A 31 3.11 14.27 5.48
CA MET A 31 4.06 13.18 5.35
C MET A 31 3.53 12.11 4.40
N TYR A 32 2.24 11.76 4.51
CA TYR A 32 1.68 10.76 3.60
C TYR A 32 1.75 11.23 2.14
N ALA A 33 1.47 12.53 1.91
CA ALA A 33 1.56 13.08 0.56
C ALA A 33 2.97 12.92 0.00
N ARG A 34 4.00 13.01 0.86
CA ARG A 34 5.37 12.83 0.41
C ARG A 34 5.63 11.39 -0.02
N TYR A 35 4.98 10.42 0.59
CA TYR A 35 5.11 9.03 0.14
C TYR A 35 4.52 8.86 -1.26
N GLU A 36 3.34 9.41 -1.51
CA GLU A 36 2.72 9.28 -2.84
C GLU A 36 3.53 10.03 -3.91
N ARG A 37 4.15 11.14 -3.53
CA ARG A 37 4.90 11.97 -4.46
C ARG A 37 6.33 11.44 -4.68
N GLY A 38 6.78 10.56 -3.82
CA GLY A 38 8.13 10.01 -3.92
C GLY A 38 9.19 10.87 -3.27
N ALA A 39 8.80 11.90 -2.52
CA ALA A 39 9.75 12.72 -1.78
C ALA A 39 10.37 11.97 -0.61
N ASN A 40 9.64 11.00 -0.05
CA ASN A 40 10.13 10.15 1.01
C ASN A 40 9.77 8.71 0.70
N GLU A 41 10.62 7.78 1.15
CA GLU A 41 10.33 6.35 1.01
C GLU A 41 9.25 5.94 2.01
N LEU A 42 8.39 5.03 1.58
CA LEU A 42 7.36 4.51 2.46
C LEU A 42 7.99 3.53 3.44
N PRO A 43 7.87 3.78 4.75
CA PRO A 43 8.43 2.85 5.74
C PRO A 43 7.76 1.48 5.64
N ILE A 44 8.51 0.45 5.97
CA ILE A 44 8.00 -0.92 5.90
C ILE A 44 6.77 -1.08 6.79
N ARG A 45 6.77 -0.47 7.97
CA ARG A 45 5.60 -0.59 8.86
C ARG A 45 4.33 -0.04 8.23
N HIS A 46 4.47 1.03 7.43
CA HIS A 46 3.31 1.60 6.73
C HIS A 46 2.91 0.72 5.56
N LEU A 47 3.87 0.13 4.88
CA LEU A 47 3.58 -0.81 3.79
C LEU A 47 2.74 -1.97 4.30
N LEU A 48 3.12 -2.53 5.45
CA LEU A 48 2.37 -3.64 6.03
C LEU A 48 0.96 -3.22 6.43
N THR A 49 0.84 -2.04 7.03
CA THR A 49 -0.47 -1.53 7.43
C THR A 49 -1.37 -1.32 6.21
N LEU A 50 -0.82 -0.77 5.13
CA LEU A 50 -1.60 -0.55 3.91
C LEU A 50 -2.03 -1.88 3.28
N ALA A 51 -1.14 -2.86 3.26
CA ALA A 51 -1.48 -4.18 2.72
C ALA A 51 -2.65 -4.78 3.48
N ASP A 52 -2.59 -4.70 4.81
CA ASP A 52 -3.66 -5.23 5.65
C ASP A 52 -4.95 -4.43 5.46
N PHE A 53 -4.85 -3.11 5.43
CA PHE A 53 -6.03 -2.27 5.32
C PHE A 53 -6.74 -2.49 3.98
N TYR A 54 -5.98 -2.54 2.90
CA TYR A 54 -6.56 -2.72 1.57
C TYR A 54 -6.86 -4.18 1.24
N GLY A 55 -6.40 -5.12 2.06
CA GLY A 55 -6.62 -6.54 1.81
C GLY A 55 -5.85 -7.04 0.61
N VAL A 56 -4.65 -6.51 0.39
CA VAL A 56 -3.80 -6.91 -0.74
C VAL A 56 -2.45 -7.35 -0.20
N THR A 57 -1.65 -7.95 -1.09
CA THR A 57 -0.30 -8.36 -0.71
C THR A 57 0.66 -7.19 -0.82
N THR A 58 1.77 -7.28 -0.06
CA THR A 58 2.83 -6.30 -0.21
C THR A 58 3.44 -6.35 -1.61
N ASP A 59 3.52 -7.56 -2.20
CA ASP A 59 4.02 -7.70 -3.56
C ASP A 59 3.17 -6.93 -4.56
N TYR A 60 1.85 -6.94 -4.35
CA TYR A 60 0.96 -6.16 -5.22
C TYR A 60 1.24 -4.68 -5.07
N ILE A 61 1.37 -4.18 -3.82
CA ILE A 61 1.65 -2.77 -3.59
C ILE A 61 2.97 -2.38 -4.23
N LEU A 62 3.98 -3.23 -4.10
CA LEU A 62 5.31 -2.95 -4.64
C LEU A 62 5.39 -3.19 -6.15
N CYS A 63 4.29 -3.59 -6.76
CA CYS A 63 4.21 -3.85 -8.20
C CYS A 63 5.09 -5.00 -8.64
N ARG A 64 5.31 -5.95 -7.75
CA ARG A 64 6.06 -7.16 -8.07
C ARG A 64 5.16 -8.26 -8.56
N LYS A 65 3.87 -8.20 -8.26
CA LYS A 65 2.86 -9.14 -8.74
C LYS A 65 1.62 -8.38 -9.12
N THR A 66 0.85 -8.92 -10.04
CA THR A 66 -0.34 -8.25 -10.54
C THR A 66 -1.60 -8.62 -9.77
N ALA A 67 -1.60 -9.78 -9.09
CA ALA A 67 -2.78 -10.20 -8.33
C ALA A 67 -2.80 -9.52 -6.98
N PRO A 68 -3.88 -8.82 -6.63
CA PRO A 68 -3.93 -8.07 -5.37
C PRO A 68 -4.24 -8.92 -4.16
N THR A 69 -4.91 -10.05 -4.32
CA THR A 69 -5.33 -10.85 -3.19
C THR A 69 -4.19 -11.67 -2.63
N LYS A 70 -4.22 -11.91 -1.35
CA LYS A 70 -3.24 -12.76 -0.73
C LYS A 70 -3.44 -14.19 -1.20
N ALA A 71 -2.34 -14.84 -1.50
CA ALA A 71 -2.36 -16.17 -2.00
C ALA A 71 -2.91 -17.10 -0.98
N LYS A 72 -3.79 -17.96 -1.40
CA LYS A 72 -4.20 -18.87 -0.58
C LYS A 72 -3.52 -20.06 -0.88
N LYS A 73 -2.91 -20.31 -1.62
CA LYS A 73 -2.33 -21.31 -1.78
C LYS A 73 -1.21 -21.48 -1.45
N THR A 74 -1.06 -21.57 -0.85
CA THR A 74 -0.10 -21.65 -0.37
C THR A 74 0.71 -22.66 -0.52
N SER A 75 0.28 -23.30 -0.76
CA SER A 75 0.90 -24.30 -0.87
C SER A 75 2.05 -24.23 -1.52
N GLU A 76 2.06 -23.67 -2.00
CA GLU A 76 3.00 -23.55 -2.59
C GLU A 76 4.01 -23.23 -1.98
N VAL A 77 3.92 -23.13 -1.24
CA VAL A 77 4.88 -22.72 -0.77
C VAL A 77 5.78 -23.46 -0.34
N LEU A 78 5.73 -24.06 -0.26
CA LEU A 78 6.46 -24.57 0.18
C LEU A 78 7.52 -24.65 0.08
N VAL A 79 7.67 -24.52 -0.08
CA VAL A 79 8.52 -24.50 -0.14
C VAL A 79 9.19 -24.43 0.03
#